data_8331b7ca325c2fc549fdf5dc29b05685
#
_entry.id   8331b7ca325c2fc549fdf5dc29b05685
#
_cell.length_a   1.000
_cell.length_b   1.000
_cell.length_c   1.000
_cell.angle_alpha   90.00
_cell.angle_beta   90.00
_cell.angle_gamma   90.00
#
_symmetry.space_group_name_H-M   'P 1'
#
loop_
_entity.id
_entity.type
_entity.pdbx_description
1 polymer ?
#
loop_
_entity_poly.entity_id
_entity_poly.type
_entity_poly.pdbx_seq_one_letter_code
_entity_poly.pdbx_strand_id
1 'polypeptide(L)'
;MNQKDFKNKSEMQIFLSYFRPHRKLFLLDMVCALAIAVIDLAFPFISRWCMYKLLPDNAWRTFWTVMVVVFCAYILRSVFTYIITYWGHTFGVRVETDFRHDLFQHIQELSYAYFDNARVGQLMSQLTSELFDITEFAHHAPEDIFISIVTIIGALIIMFTIQWKLALVIAVTIPIFLLVVWKCRFSMQNASRNVKKEMASINTDFESGLSGLRTAKAFANEKKELNKFDSANLSYRDSKADFYRAMALFNSVMEFFMCILSVIVIAVGGALIMSEQLNIIDLITFSLYVSTFVNPVRKLSTTVELIANGTASLHRFVQLMRTEPALKDDPDADELQNVEGRIDIEHVGFAYEGDQDVLQDISLHIKPGETIAFVGSSGGGKTTVSRLAARFWDADKGKITVGGMDISMIDPETLMSLYSIVFQDVTLFNNTVIENIRIGKMDATDEEVIAAAKLAHCDEFAEKLSNGWNTMIGENGCELSGGERQRISIARAFLKDAPVILLDEATASLDVDNETMIQESLSQLIKNKTVMIIAHRMRTVADADKIVVLKNGKVAESGKPSELMAKSGIYAGMVNTQLTAANWSL
;
A
#
# COMPACT_ATOMS: atom_id res chain seq x y z
N MET A 1 0.42 -16.30 6.60
CA MET A 1 1.65 -16.69 7.38
C MET A 1 1.56 -16.10 8.78
N ASN A 2 2.09 -16.78 9.85
CA ASN A 2 2.10 -16.19 11.20
C ASN A 2 3.13 -15.04 11.30
N GLN A 3 2.82 -13.98 12.05
CA GLN A 3 3.73 -12.83 12.30
C GLN A 3 5.15 -13.24 12.76
N LYS A 4 5.28 -14.31 13.58
CA LYS A 4 6.58 -14.88 14.00
C LYS A 4 7.44 -15.35 12.82
N ASP A 5 6.82 -15.76 11.71
CA ASP A 5 7.52 -16.18 10.50
C ASP A 5 8.19 -15.01 9.78
N PHE A 6 7.54 -13.82 9.75
CA PHE A 6 8.10 -12.62 9.12
C PHE A 6 9.31 -12.06 9.88
N LYS A 7 9.35 -12.19 11.21
CA LYS A 7 10.49 -11.73 12.03
C LYS A 7 11.74 -12.57 11.86
N ASN A 8 11.59 -13.90 11.75
CA ASN A 8 12.68 -14.84 11.84
C ASN A 8 13.27 -15.28 10.49
N LYS A 9 12.56 -15.02 9.38
CA LYS A 9 12.97 -15.44 8.03
C LYS A 9 13.60 -14.29 7.25
N SER A 10 14.55 -14.61 6.36
CA SER A 10 15.04 -13.63 5.38
C SER A 10 13.95 -13.30 4.37
N GLU A 11 14.02 -12.12 3.73
CA GLU A 11 13.06 -11.67 2.73
C GLU A 11 12.88 -12.69 1.60
N MET A 12 13.97 -13.28 1.14
CA MET A 12 13.93 -14.32 0.11
C MET A 12 13.26 -15.61 0.61
N GLN A 13 13.41 -15.98 1.88
CA GLN A 13 12.72 -17.13 2.47
C GLN A 13 11.20 -16.87 2.58
N ILE A 14 10.82 -15.64 2.93
CA ILE A 14 9.42 -15.20 2.93
C ILE A 14 8.88 -15.29 1.51
N PHE A 15 9.54 -14.70 0.54
CA PHE A 15 9.16 -14.74 -0.87
C PHE A 15 8.93 -16.17 -1.37
N LEU A 16 9.88 -17.06 -1.17
CA LEU A 16 9.77 -18.46 -1.59
C LEU A 16 8.68 -19.25 -0.85
N SER A 17 8.26 -18.79 0.33
CA SER A 17 7.17 -19.45 1.06
C SER A 17 5.83 -19.31 0.35
N TYR A 18 5.59 -18.21 -0.37
CA TYR A 18 4.38 -17.98 -1.18
C TYR A 18 4.32 -18.87 -2.43
N PHE A 19 5.43 -19.48 -2.83
CA PHE A 19 5.45 -20.44 -3.95
C PHE A 19 4.92 -21.83 -3.54
N ARG A 20 5.00 -22.17 -2.25
CA ARG A 20 4.65 -23.52 -1.76
C ARG A 20 3.21 -23.95 -2.10
N PRO A 21 2.17 -23.10 -1.92
CA PRO A 21 0.80 -23.48 -2.29
C PRO A 21 0.66 -23.74 -3.78
N HIS A 22 1.41 -23.03 -4.62
CA HIS A 22 1.32 -23.01 -6.08
C HIS A 22 2.45 -23.78 -6.79
N ARG A 23 3.22 -24.59 -6.05
CA ARG A 23 4.41 -25.32 -6.57
C ARG A 23 4.16 -26.16 -7.83
N LYS A 24 2.93 -26.67 -8.02
CA LYS A 24 2.58 -27.48 -9.20
C LYS A 24 2.58 -26.63 -10.48
N LEU A 25 2.06 -25.40 -10.40
CA LEU A 25 2.05 -24.47 -11.55
C LEU A 25 3.46 -24.02 -11.87
N PHE A 26 4.24 -23.63 -10.86
CA PHE A 26 5.64 -23.24 -11.03
C PHE A 26 6.49 -24.37 -11.65
N LEU A 27 6.30 -25.61 -11.19
CA LEU A 27 7.02 -26.75 -11.76
C LEU A 27 6.60 -27.03 -13.21
N LEU A 28 5.30 -26.93 -13.52
CA LEU A 28 4.79 -27.06 -14.89
C LEU A 28 5.44 -26.04 -15.83
N ASP A 29 5.51 -24.79 -15.38
CA ASP A 29 6.15 -23.68 -16.10
C ASP A 29 7.62 -23.99 -16.39
N MET A 30 8.40 -24.36 -15.38
CA MET A 30 9.82 -24.72 -15.52
C MET A 30 10.05 -25.94 -16.43
N VAL A 31 9.18 -26.94 -16.37
CA VAL A 31 9.28 -28.13 -17.26
C VAL A 31 9.00 -27.74 -18.72
N CYS A 32 7.97 -26.91 -18.97
CA CYS A 32 7.68 -26.43 -20.31
C CYS A 32 8.82 -25.53 -20.85
N ALA A 33 9.39 -24.67 -19.98
CA ALA A 33 10.54 -23.84 -20.30
C ALA A 33 11.77 -24.67 -20.70
N LEU A 34 12.06 -25.74 -19.95
CA LEU A 34 13.12 -26.69 -20.29
C LEU A 34 12.85 -27.38 -21.63
N ALA A 35 11.61 -27.81 -21.86
CA ALA A 35 11.23 -28.47 -23.12
C ALA A 35 11.45 -27.56 -24.33
N ILE A 36 11.08 -26.28 -24.22
CA ILE A 36 11.35 -25.27 -25.27
C ILE A 36 12.86 -25.14 -25.51
N ALA A 37 13.67 -24.99 -24.46
CA ALA A 37 15.11 -24.86 -24.58
C ALA A 37 15.73 -26.10 -25.27
N VAL A 38 15.26 -27.30 -24.95
CA VAL A 38 15.73 -28.54 -25.58
C VAL A 38 15.35 -28.58 -27.06
N ILE A 39 14.14 -28.20 -27.45
CA ILE A 39 13.71 -28.14 -28.85
C ILE A 39 14.56 -27.13 -29.63
N ASP A 40 14.79 -25.94 -29.05
CA ASP A 40 15.58 -24.88 -29.69
C ASP A 40 17.06 -25.30 -29.85
N LEU A 41 17.64 -26.05 -28.92
CA LEU A 41 19.00 -26.59 -28.99
C LEU A 41 19.12 -27.78 -29.94
N ALA A 42 18.07 -28.61 -30.05
CA ALA A 42 18.08 -29.79 -30.90
C ALA A 42 18.04 -29.45 -32.42
N PHE A 43 17.38 -28.36 -32.79
CA PHE A 43 17.18 -28.02 -34.20
C PHE A 43 18.49 -27.83 -35.00
N PRO A 44 19.47 -27.01 -34.55
CA PRO A 44 20.73 -26.89 -35.26
C PRO A 44 21.52 -28.21 -35.36
N PHE A 45 21.44 -29.04 -34.31
CA PHE A 45 22.08 -30.36 -34.27
C PHE A 45 21.45 -31.34 -35.28
N ILE A 46 20.12 -31.40 -35.34
CA ILE A 46 19.38 -32.21 -36.31
C ILE A 46 19.65 -31.71 -37.73
N SER A 47 19.63 -30.41 -37.93
CA SER A 47 19.96 -29.80 -39.24
C SER A 47 21.35 -30.20 -39.72
N ARG A 48 22.36 -30.16 -38.81
CA ARG A 48 23.72 -30.63 -39.09
C ARG A 48 23.73 -32.11 -39.52
N TRP A 49 23.06 -32.96 -38.78
CA TRP A 49 22.97 -34.39 -39.09
C TRP A 49 22.30 -34.66 -40.42
N CYS A 50 21.24 -33.94 -40.77
CA CYS A 50 20.58 -34.04 -42.07
C CYS A 50 21.54 -33.66 -43.19
N MET A 51 22.27 -32.53 -43.05
CA MET A 51 23.21 -32.05 -44.08
C MET A 51 24.43 -32.97 -44.26
N TYR A 52 24.92 -33.63 -43.19
CA TYR A 52 26.07 -34.53 -43.27
C TYR A 52 25.74 -35.93 -43.81
N LYS A 53 24.55 -36.46 -43.49
CA LYS A 53 24.22 -37.86 -43.79
C LYS A 53 23.07 -38.01 -44.78
N LEU A 54 21.94 -37.36 -44.55
CA LEU A 54 20.73 -37.66 -45.29
C LEU A 54 20.72 -37.06 -46.70
N LEU A 55 21.29 -35.88 -46.86
CA LEU A 55 21.36 -35.23 -48.20
C LEU A 55 22.38 -35.90 -49.12
N PRO A 56 23.63 -36.22 -48.68
CA PRO A 56 24.60 -36.91 -49.53
C PRO A 56 24.15 -38.33 -49.92
N ASP A 57 23.50 -39.06 -49.00
CA ASP A 57 23.05 -40.44 -49.23
C ASP A 57 21.72 -40.50 -50.02
N ASN A 58 21.14 -39.35 -50.44
CA ASN A 58 19.83 -39.27 -51.11
C ASN A 58 18.71 -40.03 -50.33
N ALA A 59 18.78 -40.00 -48.99
CA ALA A 59 17.86 -40.69 -48.09
C ALA A 59 16.51 -39.97 -47.95
N TRP A 60 15.78 -39.77 -49.06
CA TRP A 60 14.55 -38.97 -49.14
C TRP A 60 13.50 -39.31 -48.13
N ARG A 61 13.25 -40.59 -47.90
CA ARG A 61 12.26 -41.05 -46.90
C ARG A 61 12.61 -40.57 -45.50
N THR A 62 13.84 -40.84 -45.06
CA THR A 62 14.32 -40.46 -43.75
C THR A 62 14.35 -38.94 -43.56
N PHE A 63 14.81 -38.22 -44.60
CA PHE A 63 14.83 -36.75 -44.59
C PHE A 63 13.43 -36.17 -44.35
N TRP A 64 12.43 -36.56 -45.14
CA TRP A 64 11.05 -36.07 -44.94
C TRP A 64 10.44 -36.49 -43.61
N THR A 65 10.74 -37.71 -43.14
CA THR A 65 10.30 -38.16 -41.82
C THR A 65 10.87 -37.25 -40.72
N VAL A 66 12.16 -36.94 -40.75
CA VAL A 66 12.81 -36.02 -39.80
C VAL A 66 12.22 -34.61 -39.90
N MET A 67 11.97 -34.10 -41.10
CA MET A 67 11.35 -32.76 -41.26
C MET A 67 9.93 -32.72 -40.66
N VAL A 68 9.13 -33.77 -40.83
CA VAL A 68 7.82 -33.89 -40.20
C VAL A 68 7.94 -33.93 -38.67
N VAL A 69 8.91 -34.68 -38.11
CA VAL A 69 9.16 -34.74 -36.66
C VAL A 69 9.57 -33.36 -36.13
N VAL A 70 10.46 -32.65 -36.82
CA VAL A 70 10.85 -31.30 -36.44
C VAL A 70 9.67 -30.33 -36.52
N PHE A 71 8.85 -30.43 -37.56
CA PHE A 71 7.63 -29.62 -37.67
C PHE A 71 6.66 -29.88 -36.49
N CYS A 72 6.43 -31.16 -36.13
CA CYS A 72 5.63 -31.54 -34.95
C CYS A 72 6.25 -31.01 -33.64
N ALA A 73 7.59 -31.05 -33.52
CA ALA A 73 8.28 -30.49 -32.35
C ALA A 73 8.06 -28.97 -32.21
N TYR A 74 8.02 -28.22 -33.33
CA TYR A 74 7.70 -26.79 -33.28
C TYR A 74 6.23 -26.49 -32.98
N ILE A 75 5.30 -27.36 -33.41
CA ILE A 75 3.89 -27.28 -32.93
C ILE A 75 3.86 -27.50 -31.42
N LEU A 76 4.55 -28.52 -30.92
CA LEU A 76 4.62 -28.80 -29.50
C LEU A 76 5.27 -27.64 -28.71
N ARG A 77 6.32 -27.05 -29.26
CA ARG A 77 6.94 -25.83 -28.74
C ARG A 77 5.94 -24.70 -28.60
N SER A 78 5.09 -24.49 -29.60
CA SER A 78 4.02 -23.46 -29.55
C SER A 78 3.01 -23.76 -28.44
N VAL A 79 2.66 -25.03 -28.24
CA VAL A 79 1.79 -25.46 -27.12
C VAL A 79 2.47 -25.16 -25.77
N PHE A 80 3.74 -25.49 -25.61
CA PHE A 80 4.48 -25.15 -24.39
C PHE A 80 4.56 -23.64 -24.16
N THR A 81 4.75 -22.84 -25.20
CA THR A 81 4.72 -21.37 -25.09
C THR A 81 3.34 -20.89 -24.60
N TYR A 82 2.25 -21.48 -25.11
CA TYR A 82 0.91 -21.17 -24.62
C TYR A 82 0.74 -21.54 -23.13
N ILE A 83 1.25 -22.72 -22.72
CA ILE A 83 1.19 -23.17 -21.33
C ILE A 83 1.95 -22.22 -20.41
N ILE A 84 3.17 -21.83 -20.76
CA ILE A 84 4.00 -20.89 -20.01
C ILE A 84 3.26 -19.56 -19.89
N THR A 85 2.79 -18.99 -21.01
CA THR A 85 2.12 -17.70 -21.00
C THR A 85 0.85 -17.72 -20.16
N TYR A 86 0.02 -18.75 -20.26
CA TYR A 86 -1.23 -18.82 -19.51
C TYR A 86 -1.04 -19.25 -18.05
N TRP A 87 -0.38 -20.40 -17.84
CA TRP A 87 -0.26 -20.97 -16.50
C TRP A 87 0.84 -20.31 -15.65
N GLY A 88 1.90 -19.80 -16.30
CA GLY A 88 2.93 -19.03 -15.62
C GLY A 88 2.38 -17.71 -15.09
N HIS A 89 1.65 -16.92 -15.90
CA HIS A 89 0.97 -15.72 -15.43
C HIS A 89 -0.12 -16.05 -14.39
N THR A 90 -0.85 -17.17 -14.56
CA THR A 90 -1.82 -17.64 -13.54
C THR A 90 -1.13 -17.95 -12.21
N PHE A 91 0.06 -18.52 -12.23
CA PHE A 91 0.89 -18.69 -11.02
C PHE A 91 1.19 -17.33 -10.37
N GLY A 92 1.67 -16.36 -11.17
CA GLY A 92 1.95 -15.00 -10.69
C GLY A 92 0.75 -14.35 -10.02
N VAL A 93 -0.42 -14.35 -10.68
CA VAL A 93 -1.67 -13.77 -10.16
C VAL A 93 -2.11 -14.43 -8.83
N ARG A 94 -1.95 -15.76 -8.70
CA ARG A 94 -2.28 -16.45 -7.44
C ARG A 94 -1.34 -16.04 -6.31
N VAL A 95 -0.06 -15.96 -6.59
CA VAL A 95 0.94 -15.48 -5.62
C VAL A 95 0.63 -14.04 -5.21
N GLU A 96 0.27 -13.15 -6.15
CA GLU A 96 -0.15 -11.78 -5.88
C GLU A 96 -1.40 -11.71 -4.99
N THR A 97 -2.36 -12.59 -5.26
CA THR A 97 -3.59 -12.65 -4.45
C THR A 97 -3.29 -13.00 -3.00
N ASP A 98 -2.38 -13.97 -2.77
CA ASP A 98 -1.97 -14.36 -1.42
C ASP A 98 -1.20 -13.22 -0.72
N PHE A 99 -0.29 -12.55 -1.41
CA PHE A 99 0.41 -11.37 -0.89
C PHE A 99 -0.57 -10.25 -0.51
N ARG A 100 -1.53 -9.96 -1.40
CA ARG A 100 -2.52 -8.89 -1.17
C ARG A 100 -3.43 -9.21 0.01
N HIS A 101 -3.85 -10.46 0.13
CA HIS A 101 -4.67 -10.92 1.25
C HIS A 101 -3.94 -10.76 2.58
N ASP A 102 -2.73 -11.32 2.70
CA ASP A 102 -1.93 -11.24 3.93
C ASP A 102 -1.62 -9.78 4.30
N LEU A 103 -1.28 -8.94 3.30
CA LEU A 103 -0.99 -7.53 3.52
C LEU A 103 -2.20 -6.75 4.00
N PHE A 104 -3.37 -6.95 3.36
CA PHE A 104 -4.59 -6.26 3.74
C PHE A 104 -5.06 -6.70 5.13
N GLN A 105 -4.98 -8.00 5.44
CA GLN A 105 -5.27 -8.52 6.77
C GLN A 105 -4.35 -7.87 7.81
N HIS A 106 -3.05 -7.84 7.56
CA HIS A 106 -2.09 -7.23 8.48
C HIS A 106 -2.34 -5.73 8.70
N ILE A 107 -2.69 -4.99 7.64
CA ILE A 107 -3.07 -3.59 7.75
C ILE A 107 -4.28 -3.41 8.69
N GLN A 108 -5.27 -4.30 8.66
CA GLN A 108 -6.43 -4.22 9.57
C GLN A 108 -6.05 -4.49 11.05
N GLU A 109 -4.97 -5.23 11.30
CA GLU A 109 -4.46 -5.52 12.64
C GLU A 109 -3.62 -4.38 13.23
N LEU A 110 -3.19 -3.39 12.40
CA LEU A 110 -2.37 -2.27 12.85
C LEU A 110 -3.17 -1.29 13.70
N SER A 111 -2.50 -0.72 14.72
CA SER A 111 -3.13 0.22 15.66
C SER A 111 -3.46 1.56 15.03
N TYR A 112 -4.38 2.29 15.66
CA TYR A 112 -4.77 3.65 15.26
C TYR A 112 -3.57 4.61 15.13
N ALA A 113 -2.59 4.49 16.03
CA ALA A 113 -1.35 5.27 16.01
C ALA A 113 -0.56 5.14 14.70
N TYR A 114 -0.59 3.97 14.07
CA TYR A 114 0.06 3.76 12.76
C TYR A 114 -0.60 4.62 11.67
N PHE A 115 -1.94 4.68 11.66
CA PHE A 115 -2.68 5.41 10.61
C PHE A 115 -2.58 6.93 10.73
N ASP A 116 -2.35 7.47 11.93
CA ASP A 116 -2.11 8.92 12.11
C ASP A 116 -0.84 9.39 11.37
N ASN A 117 0.16 8.51 11.24
CA ASN A 117 1.42 8.79 10.56
C ASN A 117 1.48 8.24 9.14
N ALA A 118 0.62 7.29 8.78
CA ALA A 118 0.64 6.61 7.49
C ALA A 118 -0.02 7.47 6.40
N ARG A 119 0.62 7.50 5.22
CA ARG A 119 0.02 8.11 4.03
C ARG A 119 -0.81 7.07 3.29
N VAL A 120 -2.11 7.25 3.22
CA VAL A 120 -3.05 6.35 2.51
C VAL A 120 -2.58 6.06 1.08
N GLY A 121 -2.10 7.06 0.35
CA GLY A 121 -1.57 6.87 -1.01
C GLY A 121 -0.36 5.93 -1.08
N GLN A 122 0.48 5.88 -0.04
CA GLN A 122 1.60 4.93 0.04
C GLN A 122 1.10 3.51 0.27
N LEU A 123 0.15 3.30 1.17
CA LEU A 123 -0.48 2.00 1.41
C LEU A 123 -1.20 1.48 0.16
N MET A 124 -1.90 2.36 -0.56
CA MET A 124 -2.53 2.01 -1.84
C MET A 124 -1.49 1.56 -2.89
N SER A 125 -0.35 2.26 -2.99
CA SER A 125 0.74 1.84 -3.88
C SER A 125 1.30 0.47 -3.50
N GLN A 126 1.45 0.19 -2.20
CA GLN A 126 1.92 -1.11 -1.71
C GLN A 126 0.94 -2.25 -2.02
N LEU A 127 -0.37 -2.00 -1.93
CA LEU A 127 -1.42 -2.99 -2.23
C LEU A 127 -1.62 -3.23 -3.75
N THR A 128 -1.09 -2.36 -4.60
CA THR A 128 -1.32 -2.39 -6.06
C THR A 128 -0.01 -2.54 -6.84
N SER A 129 0.64 -1.43 -7.18
CA SER A 129 1.79 -1.42 -8.09
C SER A 129 3.02 -2.16 -7.55
N GLU A 130 3.25 -2.12 -6.23
CA GLU A 130 4.39 -2.82 -5.65
C GLU A 130 4.18 -4.34 -5.60
N LEU A 131 2.97 -4.82 -5.37
CA LEU A 131 2.65 -6.25 -5.49
C LEU A 131 2.79 -6.74 -6.92
N PHE A 132 2.41 -5.93 -7.90
CA PHE A 132 2.64 -6.25 -9.32
C PHE A 132 4.13 -6.43 -9.61
N ASP A 133 5.01 -5.53 -9.12
CA ASP A 133 6.46 -5.67 -9.29
C ASP A 133 7.00 -6.97 -8.66
N ILE A 134 6.49 -7.36 -7.47
CA ILE A 134 6.85 -8.62 -6.80
C ILE A 134 6.39 -9.83 -7.65
N THR A 135 5.20 -9.76 -8.23
CA THR A 135 4.61 -10.83 -9.04
C THR A 135 5.37 -11.04 -10.33
N GLU A 136 5.69 -9.97 -11.05
CA GLU A 136 6.52 -10.01 -12.25
C GLU A 136 7.90 -10.62 -11.94
N PHE A 137 8.49 -10.22 -10.82
CA PHE A 137 9.74 -10.82 -10.34
C PHE A 137 9.58 -12.31 -10.02
N ALA A 138 8.48 -12.73 -9.40
CA ALA A 138 8.23 -14.11 -9.00
C ALA A 138 8.09 -15.07 -10.19
N HIS A 139 7.48 -14.60 -11.29
CA HIS A 139 7.21 -15.40 -12.48
C HIS A 139 8.36 -15.30 -13.48
N HIS A 140 8.66 -14.11 -13.99
CA HIS A 140 9.58 -13.95 -15.11
C HIS A 140 11.05 -14.14 -14.73
N ALA A 141 11.50 -13.71 -13.55
CA ALA A 141 12.93 -13.78 -13.26
C ALA A 141 13.47 -15.22 -13.15
N PRO A 142 12.83 -16.15 -12.43
CA PRO A 142 13.28 -17.55 -12.42
C PRO A 142 13.22 -18.20 -13.79
N GLU A 143 12.15 -17.98 -14.54
CA GLU A 143 11.93 -18.52 -15.89
C GLU A 143 13.01 -18.03 -16.86
N ASP A 144 13.18 -16.72 -17.00
CA ASP A 144 14.10 -16.12 -17.96
C ASP A 144 15.56 -16.46 -17.64
N ILE A 145 15.96 -16.46 -16.38
CA ILE A 145 17.30 -16.88 -15.96
C ILE A 145 17.51 -18.35 -16.30
N PHE A 146 16.54 -19.22 -15.96
CA PHE A 146 16.66 -20.66 -16.18
C PHE A 146 16.78 -20.99 -17.67
N ILE A 147 15.86 -20.49 -18.51
CA ILE A 147 15.88 -20.70 -19.96
C ILE A 147 17.21 -20.17 -20.55
N SER A 148 17.61 -18.96 -20.16
CA SER A 148 18.83 -18.34 -20.71
C SER A 148 20.09 -19.13 -20.36
N ILE A 149 20.23 -19.57 -19.12
CA ILE A 149 21.37 -20.38 -18.68
C ILE A 149 21.40 -21.71 -19.42
N VAL A 150 20.27 -22.43 -19.46
CA VAL A 150 20.19 -23.75 -20.14
C VAL A 150 20.51 -23.60 -21.62
N THR A 151 19.96 -22.58 -22.29
CA THR A 151 20.17 -22.38 -23.73
C THR A 151 21.62 -21.98 -24.03
N ILE A 152 22.20 -21.03 -23.28
CA ILE A 152 23.58 -20.56 -23.53
C ILE A 152 24.59 -21.67 -23.24
N ILE A 153 24.51 -22.32 -22.08
CA ILE A 153 25.42 -23.39 -21.71
C ILE A 153 25.25 -24.61 -22.61
N GLY A 154 24.02 -25.01 -22.89
CA GLY A 154 23.73 -26.15 -23.77
C GLY A 154 24.25 -25.94 -25.18
N ALA A 155 24.04 -24.75 -25.75
CA ALA A 155 24.59 -24.42 -27.10
C ALA A 155 26.13 -24.41 -27.08
N LEU A 156 26.77 -23.81 -26.08
CA LEU A 156 28.24 -23.83 -25.97
C LEU A 156 28.79 -25.25 -25.86
N ILE A 157 28.20 -26.11 -25.04
CA ILE A 157 28.62 -27.52 -24.91
C ILE A 157 28.56 -28.21 -26.28
N ILE A 158 27.45 -28.08 -27.01
CA ILE A 158 27.33 -28.69 -28.34
C ILE A 158 28.36 -28.10 -29.30
N MET A 159 28.56 -26.79 -29.32
CA MET A 159 29.54 -26.14 -30.20
C MET A 159 30.99 -26.60 -29.90
N PHE A 160 31.35 -26.82 -28.64
CA PHE A 160 32.66 -27.39 -28.26
C PHE A 160 32.86 -28.80 -28.79
N THR A 161 31.80 -29.61 -28.90
CA THR A 161 31.90 -30.96 -29.48
C THR A 161 32.09 -30.95 -31.03
N ILE A 162 31.67 -29.85 -31.67
CA ILE A 162 31.78 -29.71 -33.15
C ILE A 162 33.17 -29.18 -33.53
N GLN A 163 33.54 -27.98 -33.00
CA GLN A 163 34.86 -27.38 -33.28
C GLN A 163 35.25 -26.49 -32.08
N TRP A 164 36.15 -26.99 -31.26
CA TRP A 164 36.53 -26.34 -30.00
C TRP A 164 37.19 -24.96 -30.16
N LYS A 165 37.95 -24.74 -31.28
CA LYS A 165 38.65 -23.46 -31.53
C LYS A 165 37.63 -22.34 -31.78
N LEU A 166 36.63 -22.57 -32.61
CA LEU A 166 35.57 -21.60 -32.91
C LEU A 166 34.66 -21.39 -31.69
N ALA A 167 34.33 -22.49 -30.98
CA ALA A 167 33.56 -22.42 -29.77
C ALA A 167 34.25 -21.60 -28.66
N LEU A 168 35.60 -21.72 -28.55
CA LEU A 168 36.39 -20.94 -27.60
C LEU A 168 36.31 -19.42 -27.89
N VAL A 169 36.42 -19.03 -29.15
CA VAL A 169 36.31 -17.62 -29.56
C VAL A 169 34.95 -17.06 -29.15
N ILE A 170 33.87 -17.79 -29.41
CA ILE A 170 32.52 -17.40 -29.00
C ILE A 170 32.40 -17.33 -27.46
N ALA A 171 32.91 -18.36 -26.74
CA ALA A 171 32.90 -18.43 -25.30
C ALA A 171 33.64 -17.26 -24.61
N VAL A 172 34.70 -16.73 -25.26
CA VAL A 172 35.44 -15.55 -24.78
C VAL A 172 34.70 -14.25 -25.13
N THR A 173 34.04 -14.20 -26.30
CA THR A 173 33.31 -13.01 -26.75
C THR A 173 32.08 -12.72 -25.88
N ILE A 174 31.37 -13.75 -25.40
CA ILE A 174 30.17 -13.60 -24.58
C ILE A 174 30.42 -12.84 -23.27
N PRO A 175 31.39 -13.19 -22.39
CA PRO A 175 31.70 -12.43 -21.19
C PRO A 175 32.08 -10.98 -21.47
N ILE A 176 32.86 -10.71 -22.52
CA ILE A 176 33.23 -9.34 -22.91
C ILE A 176 31.96 -8.55 -23.24
N PHE A 177 31.07 -9.15 -24.05
CA PHE A 177 29.79 -8.57 -24.38
C PHE A 177 28.96 -8.26 -23.11
N LEU A 178 28.81 -9.23 -22.22
CA LEU A 178 28.05 -9.06 -20.95
C LEU A 178 28.60 -7.91 -20.10
N LEU A 179 29.93 -7.76 -20.02
CA LEU A 179 30.56 -6.66 -19.27
C LEU A 179 30.23 -5.29 -19.87
N VAL A 180 30.29 -5.15 -21.19
CA VAL A 180 29.98 -3.88 -21.88
C VAL A 180 28.51 -3.54 -21.75
N VAL A 181 27.64 -4.53 -21.97
CA VAL A 181 26.18 -4.39 -21.79
C VAL A 181 25.83 -4.00 -20.36
N TRP A 182 26.44 -4.64 -19.37
CA TRP A 182 26.25 -4.33 -17.95
C TRP A 182 26.61 -2.87 -17.65
N LYS A 183 27.73 -2.37 -18.17
CA LYS A 183 28.14 -0.96 -18.00
C LYS A 183 27.15 0.02 -18.64
N CYS A 184 26.68 -0.26 -19.86
CA CYS A 184 25.67 0.55 -20.53
C CYS A 184 24.33 0.52 -19.77
N ARG A 185 23.94 -0.66 -19.27
CA ARG A 185 22.73 -0.84 -18.47
C ARG A 185 22.77 -0.03 -17.19
N PHE A 186 23.90 -0.04 -16.48
CA PHE A 186 24.07 0.75 -15.25
C PHE A 186 23.91 2.26 -15.52
N SER A 187 24.48 2.77 -16.61
CA SER A 187 24.29 4.16 -17.03
C SER A 187 22.81 4.48 -17.30
N MET A 188 22.11 3.59 -18.01
CA MET A 188 20.67 3.75 -18.29
C MET A 188 19.83 3.72 -17.01
N GLN A 189 20.14 2.84 -16.05
CA GLN A 189 19.45 2.77 -14.76
C GLN A 189 19.62 4.07 -13.96
N ASN A 190 20.82 4.66 -13.94
CA ASN A 190 21.06 5.92 -13.24
C ASN A 190 20.26 7.07 -13.88
N ALA A 191 20.21 7.13 -15.22
CA ALA A 191 19.38 8.09 -15.93
C ALA A 191 17.87 7.88 -15.64
N SER A 192 17.41 6.61 -15.59
CA SER A 192 16.03 6.27 -15.20
C SER A 192 15.68 6.74 -13.80
N ARG A 193 16.61 6.59 -12.83
CA ARG A 193 16.40 7.10 -11.46
C ARG A 193 16.22 8.61 -11.42
N ASN A 194 17.02 9.35 -12.22
CA ASN A 194 16.88 10.80 -12.34
C ASN A 194 15.51 11.18 -12.92
N VAL A 195 15.03 10.50 -13.95
CA VAL A 195 13.68 10.70 -14.50
C VAL A 195 12.61 10.48 -13.43
N LYS A 196 12.71 9.41 -12.62
CA LYS A 196 11.76 9.14 -11.53
C LYS A 196 11.80 10.26 -10.47
N LYS A 197 12.98 10.80 -10.16
CA LYS A 197 13.16 11.92 -9.21
C LYS A 197 12.50 13.20 -9.72
N GLU A 198 12.76 13.57 -10.98
CA GLU A 198 12.15 14.77 -11.57
C GLU A 198 10.63 14.63 -11.74
N MET A 199 10.13 13.43 -12.05
CA MET A 199 8.69 13.15 -12.09
C MET A 199 8.04 13.28 -10.72
N ALA A 200 8.72 12.86 -9.65
CA ALA A 200 8.23 13.08 -8.28
C ALA A 200 8.15 14.59 -7.93
N SER A 201 9.12 15.38 -8.39
CA SER A 201 9.09 16.85 -8.24
C SER A 201 7.90 17.46 -8.98
N ILE A 202 7.65 17.06 -10.24
CA ILE A 202 6.48 17.51 -11.01
C ILE A 202 5.18 17.16 -10.27
N ASN A 203 5.05 15.94 -9.76
CA ASN A 203 3.85 15.51 -9.05
C ASN A 203 3.60 16.37 -7.80
N THR A 204 4.66 16.68 -7.04
CA THR A 204 4.55 17.55 -5.87
C THR A 204 4.13 18.98 -6.25
N ASP A 205 4.71 19.54 -7.30
CA ASP A 205 4.36 20.88 -7.78
C ASP A 205 2.93 20.92 -8.35
N PHE A 206 2.52 19.87 -9.02
CA PHE A 206 1.18 19.72 -9.59
C PHE A 206 0.12 19.58 -8.49
N GLU A 207 0.36 18.72 -7.50
CA GLU A 207 -0.51 18.54 -6.33
C GLU A 207 -0.69 19.87 -5.57
N SER A 208 0.42 20.57 -5.29
CA SER A 208 0.41 21.88 -4.65
C SER A 208 -0.34 22.93 -5.48
N GLY A 209 -0.10 22.96 -6.80
CA GLY A 209 -0.75 23.89 -7.72
C GLY A 209 -2.26 23.65 -7.84
N LEU A 210 -2.69 22.39 -7.94
CA LEU A 210 -4.12 22.03 -8.00
C LEU A 210 -4.84 22.32 -6.68
N SER A 211 -4.24 21.93 -5.55
CA SER A 211 -4.80 22.20 -4.22
C SER A 211 -4.92 23.69 -3.95
N GLY A 212 -3.92 24.48 -4.39
CA GLY A 212 -3.88 25.93 -4.27
C GLY A 212 -4.60 26.72 -5.39
N LEU A 213 -5.22 26.06 -6.38
CA LEU A 213 -5.72 26.73 -7.59
C LEU A 213 -6.74 27.84 -7.31
N ARG A 214 -7.64 27.62 -6.37
CA ARG A 214 -8.63 28.65 -5.96
C ARG A 214 -7.94 29.87 -5.36
N THR A 215 -6.93 29.64 -4.53
CA THR A 215 -6.13 30.71 -3.92
C THR A 215 -5.31 31.43 -4.97
N ALA A 216 -4.63 30.72 -5.87
CA ALA A 216 -3.89 31.33 -6.97
C ALA A 216 -4.77 32.22 -7.84
N LYS A 217 -5.99 31.79 -8.15
CA LYS A 217 -6.99 32.60 -8.88
C LYS A 217 -7.45 33.82 -8.10
N ALA A 218 -7.74 33.64 -6.80
CA ALA A 218 -8.19 34.75 -5.95
C ALA A 218 -7.15 35.88 -5.83
N PHE A 219 -5.85 35.54 -5.93
CA PHE A 219 -4.73 36.47 -5.86
C PHE A 219 -4.08 36.79 -7.22
N ALA A 220 -4.66 36.35 -8.34
CA ALA A 220 -4.15 36.55 -9.71
C ALA A 220 -2.69 36.09 -9.90
N ASN A 221 -2.32 34.97 -9.29
CA ASN A 221 -0.96 34.41 -9.28
C ASN A 221 -0.75 33.23 -10.25
N GLU A 222 -1.68 33.01 -11.21
CA GLU A 222 -1.63 31.87 -12.14
C GLU A 222 -0.33 31.81 -12.95
N LYS A 223 0.19 32.98 -13.36
CA LYS A 223 1.46 33.04 -14.10
C LYS A 223 2.66 32.55 -13.29
N LYS A 224 2.66 32.81 -11.98
CA LYS A 224 3.74 32.35 -11.09
C LYS A 224 3.72 30.83 -10.95
N GLU A 225 2.53 30.24 -10.76
CA GLU A 225 2.35 28.79 -10.69
C GLU A 225 2.72 28.11 -12.02
N LEU A 226 2.31 28.70 -13.16
CA LEU A 226 2.68 28.20 -14.48
C LEU A 226 4.19 28.20 -14.69
N ASN A 227 4.89 29.29 -14.35
CA ASN A 227 6.35 29.38 -14.49
C ASN A 227 7.08 28.34 -13.62
N LYS A 228 6.54 28.07 -12.40
CA LYS A 228 7.08 27.03 -11.51
C LYS A 228 6.94 25.65 -12.13
N PHE A 229 5.75 25.34 -12.63
CA PHE A 229 5.49 24.08 -13.33
C PHE A 229 6.35 23.92 -14.58
N ASP A 230 6.47 24.98 -15.41
CA ASP A 230 7.30 24.96 -16.63
C ASP A 230 8.77 24.66 -16.32
N SER A 231 9.31 25.23 -15.24
CA SER A 231 10.68 24.94 -14.80
C SER A 231 10.88 23.46 -14.45
N ALA A 232 9.97 22.89 -13.65
CA ALA A 232 10.01 21.46 -13.30
C ALA A 232 9.83 20.56 -14.56
N ASN A 233 8.91 20.93 -15.44
CA ASN A 233 8.63 20.22 -16.68
C ASN A 233 9.84 20.22 -17.65
N LEU A 234 10.57 21.35 -17.72
CA LEU A 234 11.82 21.42 -18.50
C LEU A 234 12.90 20.52 -17.91
N SER A 235 13.08 20.50 -16.58
CA SER A 235 14.03 19.60 -15.92
C SER A 235 13.70 18.14 -16.17
N TYR A 236 12.43 17.76 -16.12
CA TYR A 236 11.97 16.42 -16.48
C TYR A 236 12.26 16.09 -17.95
N ARG A 237 11.96 17.00 -18.88
CA ARG A 237 12.25 16.84 -20.31
C ARG A 237 13.73 16.53 -20.55
N ASP A 238 14.61 17.29 -19.90
CA ASP A 238 16.05 17.13 -20.09
C ASP A 238 16.55 15.83 -19.48
N SER A 239 16.09 15.46 -18.28
CA SER A 239 16.36 14.14 -17.68
C SER A 239 15.83 12.98 -18.53
N LYS A 240 14.66 13.15 -19.16
CA LYS A 240 14.09 12.16 -20.07
C LYS A 240 14.91 12.03 -21.35
N ALA A 241 15.44 13.14 -21.88
CA ALA A 241 16.34 13.13 -23.04
C ALA A 241 17.65 12.38 -22.72
N ASP A 242 18.24 12.59 -21.54
CA ASP A 242 19.42 11.85 -21.09
C ASP A 242 19.15 10.35 -20.92
N PHE A 243 17.98 10.00 -20.39
CA PHE A 243 17.56 8.58 -20.34
C PHE A 243 17.46 7.96 -21.73
N TYR A 244 16.81 8.64 -22.68
CA TYR A 244 16.72 8.13 -24.05
C TYR A 244 18.09 8.06 -24.75
N ARG A 245 19.01 8.97 -24.45
CA ARG A 245 20.39 8.88 -24.94
C ARG A 245 21.11 7.64 -24.40
N ALA A 246 20.98 7.36 -23.11
CA ALA A 246 21.55 6.17 -22.48
C ALA A 246 20.91 4.88 -23.03
N MET A 247 19.60 4.87 -23.23
CA MET A 247 18.83 3.77 -23.82
C MET A 247 19.24 3.52 -25.28
N ALA A 248 19.40 4.57 -26.07
CA ALA A 248 19.86 4.46 -27.47
C ALA A 248 21.26 3.85 -27.52
N LEU A 249 22.18 4.29 -26.67
CA LEU A 249 23.53 3.71 -26.58
C LEU A 249 23.47 2.22 -26.20
N PHE A 250 22.67 1.88 -25.17
CA PHE A 250 22.49 0.48 -24.75
C PHE A 250 21.97 -0.39 -25.91
N ASN A 251 20.91 0.03 -26.59
CA ASN A 251 20.32 -0.72 -27.69
C ASN A 251 21.29 -0.84 -28.85
N SER A 252 22.00 0.24 -29.22
CA SER A 252 22.99 0.22 -30.30
C SER A 252 24.16 -0.71 -30.00
N VAL A 253 24.63 -0.72 -28.76
CA VAL A 253 25.69 -1.65 -28.30
C VAL A 253 25.20 -3.08 -28.33
N MET A 254 24.00 -3.36 -27.90
CA MET A 254 23.36 -4.68 -27.99
C MET A 254 23.31 -5.17 -29.44
N GLU A 255 22.77 -4.36 -30.32
CA GLU A 255 22.64 -4.69 -31.74
C GLU A 255 24.00 -4.92 -32.36
N PHE A 256 24.98 -4.04 -32.12
CA PHE A 256 26.35 -4.20 -32.61
C PHE A 256 26.95 -5.55 -32.20
N PHE A 257 26.87 -5.92 -30.92
CA PHE A 257 27.45 -7.18 -30.46
C PHE A 257 26.75 -8.41 -31.05
N MET A 258 25.44 -8.33 -31.27
CA MET A 258 24.68 -9.40 -31.90
C MET A 258 25.12 -9.59 -33.37
N CYS A 259 25.30 -8.50 -34.12
CA CYS A 259 25.76 -8.54 -35.48
C CYS A 259 27.24 -8.98 -35.58
N ILE A 260 28.11 -8.42 -34.72
CA ILE A 260 29.55 -8.74 -34.77
C ILE A 260 29.83 -10.20 -34.40
N LEU A 261 29.02 -10.82 -33.54
CA LEU A 261 29.15 -12.24 -33.22
C LEU A 261 28.97 -13.11 -34.47
N SER A 262 28.00 -12.80 -35.31
CA SER A 262 27.82 -13.48 -36.59
C SER A 262 29.00 -13.25 -37.55
N VAL A 263 29.54 -12.03 -37.59
CA VAL A 263 30.74 -11.71 -38.41
C VAL A 263 31.96 -12.48 -37.92
N ILE A 264 32.17 -12.56 -36.59
CA ILE A 264 33.27 -13.34 -35.98
C ILE A 264 33.14 -14.82 -36.36
N VAL A 265 31.95 -15.40 -36.31
CA VAL A 265 31.74 -16.81 -36.70
C VAL A 265 32.10 -17.03 -38.17
N ILE A 266 31.66 -16.15 -39.05
CA ILE A 266 31.98 -16.26 -40.50
C ILE A 266 33.48 -16.06 -40.76
N ALA A 267 34.11 -15.07 -40.14
CA ALA A 267 35.51 -14.76 -40.34
C ALA A 267 36.45 -15.88 -39.81
N VAL A 268 36.27 -16.27 -38.56
CA VAL A 268 37.08 -17.32 -37.91
C VAL A 268 36.75 -18.70 -38.52
N GLY A 269 35.45 -18.98 -38.73
CA GLY A 269 35.01 -20.23 -39.32
C GLY A 269 35.48 -20.36 -40.78
N GLY A 270 35.43 -19.28 -41.56
CA GLY A 270 35.98 -19.24 -42.92
C GLY A 270 37.48 -19.49 -42.95
N ALA A 271 38.24 -18.88 -42.04
CA ALA A 271 39.69 -19.16 -41.92
C ALA A 271 39.96 -20.64 -41.54
N LEU A 272 39.14 -21.23 -40.69
CA LEU A 272 39.24 -22.67 -40.36
C LEU A 272 38.84 -23.57 -41.52
N ILE A 273 37.90 -23.16 -42.38
CA ILE A 273 37.56 -23.88 -43.64
C ILE A 273 38.73 -23.82 -44.62
N MET A 274 39.31 -22.63 -44.84
CA MET A 274 40.48 -22.48 -45.73
C MET A 274 41.70 -23.27 -45.25
N SER A 275 41.79 -23.55 -43.95
CA SER A 275 42.82 -24.41 -43.36
C SER A 275 42.41 -25.89 -43.23
N GLU A 276 41.32 -26.30 -43.84
CA GLU A 276 40.78 -27.67 -43.83
C GLU A 276 40.45 -28.21 -42.42
N GLN A 277 40.26 -27.33 -41.43
CA GLN A 277 39.94 -27.70 -40.05
C GLN A 277 38.45 -27.65 -39.71
N LEU A 278 37.61 -27.12 -40.58
CA LEU A 278 36.15 -26.98 -40.42
C LEU A 278 35.45 -27.25 -41.77
N ASN A 279 34.27 -27.87 -41.70
CA ASN A 279 33.41 -28.02 -42.88
C ASN A 279 32.40 -26.88 -42.97
N ILE A 280 31.93 -26.56 -44.18
CA ILE A 280 30.92 -25.52 -44.42
C ILE A 280 29.60 -25.82 -43.69
N ILE A 281 29.24 -27.08 -43.54
CA ILE A 281 28.05 -27.53 -42.79
C ILE A 281 28.18 -27.16 -41.31
N ASP A 282 29.39 -27.33 -40.74
CA ASP A 282 29.66 -26.93 -39.37
C ASP A 282 29.58 -25.42 -39.17
N LEU A 283 30.05 -24.62 -40.14
CA LEU A 283 29.90 -23.17 -40.12
C LEU A 283 28.43 -22.74 -40.12
N ILE A 284 27.60 -23.37 -40.96
CA ILE A 284 26.13 -23.13 -40.95
C ILE A 284 25.54 -23.48 -39.59
N THR A 285 25.94 -24.61 -39.00
CA THR A 285 25.48 -25.05 -37.69
C THR A 285 25.86 -24.04 -36.58
N PHE A 286 27.08 -23.52 -36.62
CA PHE A 286 27.51 -22.47 -35.68
C PHE A 286 26.68 -21.19 -35.87
N SER A 287 26.38 -20.79 -37.08
CA SER A 287 25.53 -19.62 -37.37
C SER A 287 24.12 -19.80 -36.82
N LEU A 288 23.54 -21.00 -36.89
CA LEU A 288 22.24 -21.31 -36.28
C LEU A 288 22.31 -21.23 -34.75
N TYR A 289 23.37 -21.78 -34.13
CA TYR A 289 23.53 -21.67 -32.66
C TYR A 289 23.74 -20.23 -32.20
N VAL A 290 24.48 -19.41 -32.95
CA VAL A 290 24.64 -17.99 -32.61
C VAL A 290 23.30 -17.27 -32.64
N SER A 291 22.42 -17.57 -33.59
CA SER A 291 21.06 -17.01 -33.61
C SER A 291 20.25 -17.39 -32.37
N THR A 292 20.50 -18.58 -31.78
CA THR A 292 19.83 -19.05 -30.58
C THR A 292 20.23 -18.27 -29.31
N PHE A 293 21.41 -17.61 -29.30
CA PHE A 293 21.83 -16.78 -28.17
C PHE A 293 21.14 -15.42 -28.06
N VAL A 294 20.61 -14.91 -29.17
CA VAL A 294 20.08 -13.53 -29.24
C VAL A 294 19.03 -13.26 -28.19
N ASN A 295 18.02 -14.11 -28.16
CA ASN A 295 16.88 -13.92 -27.20
C ASN A 295 17.28 -14.12 -25.74
N PRO A 296 18.00 -15.20 -25.34
CA PRO A 296 18.50 -15.37 -23.97
C PRO A 296 19.30 -14.19 -23.44
N VAL A 297 20.21 -13.65 -24.23
CA VAL A 297 21.03 -12.51 -23.81
C VAL A 297 20.18 -11.24 -23.63
N ARG A 298 19.23 -11.01 -24.53
CA ARG A 298 18.28 -9.88 -24.39
C ARG A 298 17.41 -10.02 -23.15
N LYS A 299 16.86 -11.21 -22.90
CA LYS A 299 16.07 -11.52 -21.70
C LYS A 299 16.86 -11.28 -20.43
N LEU A 300 18.08 -11.80 -20.30
CA LEU A 300 18.94 -11.55 -19.12
C LEU A 300 19.14 -10.05 -18.84
N SER A 301 19.27 -9.24 -19.89
CA SER A 301 19.43 -7.79 -19.74
C SER A 301 18.19 -7.11 -19.15
N THR A 302 16.99 -7.53 -19.53
CA THR A 302 15.72 -6.98 -19.01
C THR A 302 15.41 -7.51 -17.62
N THR A 303 15.72 -8.76 -17.34
CA THR A 303 15.49 -9.42 -16.06
C THR A 303 16.22 -8.75 -14.88
N VAL A 304 17.38 -8.11 -15.12
CA VAL A 304 18.09 -7.34 -14.08
C VAL A 304 17.24 -6.20 -13.50
N GLU A 305 16.48 -5.49 -14.33
CA GLU A 305 15.58 -4.43 -13.85
C GLU A 305 14.40 -5.01 -13.06
N LEU A 306 13.84 -6.09 -13.55
CA LEU A 306 12.76 -6.81 -12.91
C LEU A 306 13.16 -7.29 -11.51
N ILE A 307 14.37 -7.86 -11.37
CA ILE A 307 14.92 -8.26 -10.06
C ILE A 307 15.08 -7.04 -9.15
N ALA A 308 15.62 -5.94 -9.66
CA ALA A 308 15.86 -4.74 -8.85
C ALA A 308 14.55 -4.10 -8.35
N ASN A 309 13.53 -4.00 -9.20
CA ASN A 309 12.23 -3.47 -8.81
C ASN A 309 11.51 -4.43 -7.85
N GLY A 310 11.42 -5.71 -8.21
CA GLY A 310 10.75 -6.71 -7.40
C GLY A 310 11.36 -6.91 -6.02
N THR A 311 12.70 -6.92 -5.90
CA THR A 311 13.38 -7.00 -4.59
C THR A 311 13.18 -5.75 -3.75
N ALA A 312 13.16 -4.55 -4.35
CA ALA A 312 12.87 -3.31 -3.64
C ALA A 312 11.41 -3.28 -3.12
N SER A 313 10.45 -3.71 -3.92
CA SER A 313 9.04 -3.81 -3.53
C SER A 313 8.84 -4.90 -2.47
N LEU A 314 9.51 -6.05 -2.60
CA LEU A 314 9.51 -7.11 -1.58
C LEU A 314 10.07 -6.61 -0.24
N HIS A 315 11.14 -5.83 -0.26
CA HIS A 315 11.70 -5.24 0.96
C HIS A 315 10.68 -4.36 1.69
N ARG A 316 9.97 -3.47 0.97
CA ARG A 316 8.93 -2.62 1.56
C ARG A 316 7.72 -3.43 2.08
N PHE A 317 7.30 -4.45 1.32
CA PHE A 317 6.27 -5.39 1.77
C PHE A 317 6.67 -6.06 3.10
N VAL A 318 7.89 -6.61 3.19
CA VAL A 318 8.37 -7.28 4.40
C VAL A 318 8.54 -6.30 5.57
N GLN A 319 8.97 -5.06 5.30
CA GLN A 319 9.03 -4.01 6.33
C GLN A 319 7.64 -3.75 6.93
N LEU A 320 6.62 -3.60 6.08
CA LEU A 320 5.25 -3.37 6.56
C LEU A 320 4.72 -4.58 7.34
N MET A 321 4.92 -5.80 6.83
CA MET A 321 4.52 -7.03 7.52
C MET A 321 5.26 -7.27 8.86
N ARG A 322 6.40 -6.63 9.07
CA ARG A 322 7.16 -6.66 10.32
C ARG A 322 6.76 -5.57 11.31
N THR A 323 5.97 -4.60 10.89
CA THR A 323 5.42 -3.57 11.79
C THR A 323 4.51 -4.25 12.79
N GLU A 324 4.82 -4.13 14.06
CA GLU A 324 3.96 -4.69 15.11
C GLU A 324 2.82 -3.73 15.42
N PRO A 325 1.61 -4.24 15.64
CA PRO A 325 0.57 -3.43 16.27
C PRO A 325 1.09 -2.86 17.58
N ALA A 326 0.95 -1.55 17.77
CA ALA A 326 1.38 -0.90 19.02
C ALA A 326 0.56 -1.39 20.22
N LEU A 327 -0.72 -1.73 19.96
CA LEU A 327 -1.60 -2.36 20.95
C LEU A 327 -1.50 -3.87 20.77
N LYS A 328 -1.15 -4.58 21.83
CA LYS A 328 -1.12 -6.04 21.84
C LYS A 328 -2.35 -6.55 22.57
N ASP A 329 -3.05 -7.48 21.95
CA ASP A 329 -4.09 -8.24 22.61
C ASP A 329 -3.43 -9.14 23.64
N ASP A 330 -3.92 -9.07 24.88
CA ASP A 330 -3.52 -10.03 25.91
C ASP A 330 -4.31 -11.32 25.65
N PRO A 331 -3.63 -12.47 25.45
CA PRO A 331 -4.33 -13.76 25.26
C PRO A 331 -5.22 -14.15 26.46
N ASP A 332 -4.97 -13.57 27.62
CA ASP A 332 -5.71 -13.80 28.87
C ASP A 332 -6.70 -12.64 29.15
N ALA A 333 -7.03 -11.80 28.13
CA ALA A 333 -7.95 -10.68 28.28
C ALA A 333 -9.35 -11.16 28.68
N ASP A 334 -9.91 -10.52 29.71
CA ASP A 334 -11.24 -10.86 30.23
C ASP A 334 -12.36 -10.29 29.35
N GLU A 335 -13.38 -11.10 29.06
CA GLU A 335 -14.66 -10.64 28.53
C GLU A 335 -15.42 -9.88 29.61
N LEU A 336 -15.66 -8.59 29.42
CA LEU A 336 -16.42 -7.78 30.37
C LEU A 336 -17.91 -7.97 30.15
N GLN A 337 -18.61 -8.43 31.20
CA GLN A 337 -20.07 -8.47 31.23
C GLN A 337 -20.61 -7.37 32.18
N ASN A 338 -21.57 -6.55 31.69
CA ASN A 338 -22.28 -5.51 32.43
C ASN A 338 -21.39 -4.46 33.12
N VAL A 339 -20.58 -3.74 32.36
CA VAL A 339 -19.72 -2.68 32.89
C VAL A 339 -20.53 -1.40 33.12
N GLU A 340 -20.58 -0.95 34.36
CA GLU A 340 -20.97 0.42 34.68
C GLU A 340 -19.92 1.37 34.11
N GLY A 341 -20.30 2.40 33.38
CA GLY A 341 -19.40 3.33 32.65
C GLY A 341 -18.50 4.20 33.55
N ARG A 342 -17.93 3.63 34.65
CA ARG A 342 -16.95 4.28 35.51
C ARG A 342 -15.59 4.31 34.80
N ILE A 343 -14.93 5.48 34.78
CA ILE A 343 -13.58 5.64 34.23
C ILE A 343 -12.68 6.28 35.27
N ASP A 344 -11.57 5.61 35.61
CA ASP A 344 -10.53 6.17 36.47
C ASP A 344 -9.23 6.31 35.70
N ILE A 345 -8.65 7.50 35.75
CA ILE A 345 -7.36 7.87 35.14
C ILE A 345 -6.42 8.20 36.31
N GLU A 346 -5.35 7.44 36.50
CA GLU A 346 -4.45 7.54 37.63
C GLU A 346 -3.00 7.82 37.18
N HIS A 347 -2.50 8.99 37.52
CA HIS A 347 -1.11 9.43 37.26
C HIS A 347 -0.64 9.24 35.80
N VAL A 348 -1.53 9.47 34.83
CA VAL A 348 -1.28 9.22 33.43
C VAL A 348 -0.33 10.28 32.85
N GLY A 349 0.75 9.79 32.24
CA GLY A 349 1.67 10.55 31.41
C GLY A 349 1.75 9.97 30.01
N PHE A 350 1.89 10.85 29.00
CA PHE A 350 1.96 10.44 27.59
C PHE A 350 2.69 11.45 26.72
N ALA A 351 3.50 10.94 25.78
CA ALA A 351 4.12 11.70 24.68
C ALA A 351 3.88 10.98 23.33
N TYR A 352 3.63 11.72 22.26
CA TYR A 352 3.70 11.15 20.91
C TYR A 352 5.17 10.91 20.53
N GLU A 353 5.44 9.98 19.60
CA GLU A 353 6.81 9.66 19.16
C GLU A 353 7.58 10.93 18.75
N GLY A 354 8.71 11.17 19.44
CA GLY A 354 9.61 12.30 19.16
C GLY A 354 9.24 13.64 19.77
N ASP A 355 8.11 13.75 20.49
CA ASP A 355 7.60 14.98 21.09
C ASP A 355 7.92 15.10 22.59
N GLN A 356 7.75 16.33 23.11
CA GLN A 356 7.75 16.59 24.54
C GLN A 356 6.48 16.01 25.17
N ASP A 357 6.53 15.72 26.48
CA ASP A 357 5.38 15.23 27.27
C ASP A 357 4.12 16.06 27.00
N VAL A 358 3.11 15.42 26.35
CA VAL A 358 1.81 16.04 26.04
C VAL A 358 0.90 16.01 27.25
N LEU A 359 0.98 14.94 28.04
CA LEU A 359 0.26 14.82 29.32
C LEU A 359 1.24 14.49 30.44
N GLN A 360 1.07 15.15 31.57
CA GLN A 360 1.94 15.02 32.73
C GLN A 360 1.09 14.85 34.01
N ASP A 361 1.08 13.63 34.54
CA ASP A 361 0.44 13.31 35.86
C ASP A 361 -1.05 13.66 35.91
N ILE A 362 -1.81 13.19 34.92
CA ILE A 362 -3.26 13.37 34.87
C ILE A 362 -3.93 12.33 35.77
N SER A 363 -4.71 12.83 36.79
CA SER A 363 -5.52 11.98 37.64
C SER A 363 -6.96 12.50 37.68
N LEU A 364 -7.91 11.64 37.27
CA LEU A 364 -9.34 11.97 37.16
C LEU A 364 -10.19 10.76 37.48
N HIS A 365 -11.33 11.00 38.16
CA HIS A 365 -12.34 9.99 38.44
C HIS A 365 -13.66 10.45 37.82
N ILE A 366 -14.27 9.60 37.02
CA ILE A 366 -15.52 9.83 36.30
C ILE A 366 -16.51 8.77 36.79
N LYS A 367 -17.61 9.20 37.38
CA LYS A 367 -18.64 8.30 37.93
C LYS A 367 -19.56 7.82 36.80
N PRO A 368 -20.20 6.64 36.94
CA PRO A 368 -21.25 6.22 36.03
C PRO A 368 -22.34 7.30 35.89
N GLY A 369 -22.69 7.63 34.66
CA GLY A 369 -23.69 8.65 34.35
C GLY A 369 -23.22 10.11 34.53
N GLU A 370 -21.93 10.37 34.84
CA GLU A 370 -21.38 11.72 34.96
C GLU A 370 -20.96 12.27 33.59
N THR A 371 -21.30 13.53 33.34
CA THR A 371 -20.83 14.28 32.18
C THR A 371 -19.64 15.13 32.54
N ILE A 372 -18.45 14.80 31.98
CA ILE A 372 -17.22 15.56 32.18
C ILE A 372 -16.82 16.27 30.89
N ALA A 373 -16.43 17.53 30.99
CA ALA A 373 -15.97 18.31 29.82
C ALA A 373 -14.53 18.77 30.01
N PHE A 374 -13.72 18.51 28.96
CA PHE A 374 -12.33 18.95 28.85
C PHE A 374 -12.27 20.26 28.09
N VAL A 375 -11.75 21.30 28.72
CA VAL A 375 -11.57 22.63 28.14
C VAL A 375 -10.12 23.10 28.29
N GLY A 376 -9.69 24.07 27.51
CA GLY A 376 -8.32 24.59 27.56
C GLY A 376 -7.84 25.08 26.20
N SER A 377 -6.62 25.62 26.15
CA SER A 377 -6.01 26.07 24.91
C SER A 377 -5.81 24.93 23.88
N SER A 378 -5.69 25.28 22.59
CA SER A 378 -5.27 24.32 21.57
C SER A 378 -3.90 23.74 21.94
N GLY A 379 -3.70 22.43 21.75
CA GLY A 379 -2.48 21.74 22.17
C GLY A 379 -2.39 21.43 23.67
N GLY A 380 -3.41 21.73 24.48
CA GLY A 380 -3.42 21.46 25.94
C GLY A 380 -3.56 19.99 26.34
N GLY A 381 -3.71 19.04 25.40
CA GLY A 381 -3.84 17.60 25.68
C GLY A 381 -5.27 17.07 25.78
N LYS A 382 -6.30 17.87 25.46
CA LYS A 382 -7.72 17.49 25.59
C LYS A 382 -8.09 16.24 24.78
N THR A 383 -7.81 16.26 23.47
CA THR A 383 -8.06 15.13 22.57
C THR A 383 -7.21 13.91 22.94
N THR A 384 -5.99 14.13 23.45
CA THR A 384 -5.11 13.05 23.88
C THR A 384 -5.69 12.27 25.07
N VAL A 385 -6.28 12.96 26.07
CA VAL A 385 -6.92 12.28 27.20
C VAL A 385 -8.07 11.37 26.75
N SER A 386 -8.95 11.83 25.86
CA SER A 386 -10.06 11.02 25.37
C SER A 386 -9.59 9.83 24.51
N ARG A 387 -8.57 10.04 23.68
CA ARG A 387 -7.96 9.00 22.86
C ARG A 387 -7.28 7.91 23.70
N LEU A 388 -6.61 8.29 24.80
CA LEU A 388 -6.05 7.34 25.76
C LEU A 388 -7.15 6.59 26.54
N ALA A 389 -8.24 7.26 26.93
CA ALA A 389 -9.37 6.61 27.57
C ALA A 389 -10.03 5.55 26.68
N ALA A 390 -10.06 5.77 25.34
CA ALA A 390 -10.52 4.80 24.36
C ALA A 390 -9.43 3.79 23.93
N ARG A 391 -8.22 3.86 24.51
CA ARG A 391 -7.08 3.01 24.16
C ARG A 391 -6.72 3.04 22.68
N PHE A 392 -6.78 4.22 22.02
CA PHE A 392 -6.19 4.40 20.68
C PHE A 392 -4.67 4.45 20.75
N TRP A 393 -4.13 4.79 21.93
CA TRP A 393 -2.73 4.67 22.36
C TRP A 393 -2.68 4.13 23.78
N ASP A 394 -1.62 3.43 24.13
CA ASP A 394 -1.33 3.09 25.52
C ASP A 394 -0.64 4.28 26.22
N ALA A 395 -0.92 4.45 27.51
CA ALA A 395 -0.25 5.47 28.33
C ALA A 395 1.21 5.06 28.60
N ASP A 396 2.15 6.03 28.57
CA ASP A 396 3.56 5.77 28.93
C ASP A 396 3.74 5.54 30.42
N LYS A 397 2.91 6.19 31.24
CA LYS A 397 2.93 6.13 32.70
C LYS A 397 1.51 6.16 33.24
N GLY A 398 1.33 5.61 34.43
CA GLY A 398 0.04 5.59 35.09
C GLY A 398 -0.85 4.46 34.61
N LYS A 399 -2.13 4.58 34.87
CA LYS A 399 -3.12 3.55 34.63
C LYS A 399 -4.47 4.16 34.26
N ILE A 400 -5.19 3.53 33.33
CA ILE A 400 -6.57 3.87 33.00
C ILE A 400 -7.43 2.63 33.22
N THR A 401 -8.54 2.78 33.94
CA THR A 401 -9.48 1.67 34.16
C THR A 401 -10.88 2.04 33.69
N VAL A 402 -11.62 1.06 33.16
CA VAL A 402 -13.04 1.18 32.82
C VAL A 402 -13.80 0.09 33.58
N GLY A 403 -14.82 0.47 34.35
CA GLY A 403 -15.53 -0.46 35.24
C GLY A 403 -14.64 -1.08 36.33
N GLY A 404 -13.50 -0.45 36.66
CA GLY A 404 -12.51 -0.93 37.61
C GLY A 404 -11.45 -1.88 37.03
N MET A 405 -11.53 -2.24 35.78
CA MET A 405 -10.57 -3.09 35.08
C MET A 405 -9.61 -2.24 34.21
N ASP A 406 -8.34 -2.61 34.20
CA ASP A 406 -7.33 -1.94 33.39
C ASP A 406 -7.61 -2.11 31.90
N ILE A 407 -7.69 -0.99 31.15
CA ILE A 407 -7.98 -1.05 29.71
C ILE A 407 -6.91 -1.80 28.92
N SER A 408 -5.68 -1.92 29.42
CA SER A 408 -4.61 -2.68 28.78
C SER A 408 -4.85 -4.20 28.84
N MET A 409 -5.69 -4.65 29.78
CA MET A 409 -6.05 -6.06 30.00
C MET A 409 -7.41 -6.43 29.38
N ILE A 410 -8.08 -5.50 28.71
CA ILE A 410 -9.35 -5.73 28.04
C ILE A 410 -9.08 -5.94 26.54
N ASP A 411 -9.73 -6.95 25.97
CA ASP A 411 -9.74 -7.15 24.53
C ASP A 411 -10.20 -5.88 23.79
N PRO A 412 -9.49 -5.39 22.77
CA PRO A 412 -9.81 -4.13 22.07
C PRO A 412 -11.23 -4.09 21.50
N GLU A 413 -11.75 -5.19 20.96
CA GLU A 413 -13.10 -5.26 20.43
C GLU A 413 -14.14 -5.12 21.55
N THR A 414 -13.91 -5.82 22.66
CA THR A 414 -14.72 -5.72 23.88
C THR A 414 -14.66 -4.30 24.46
N LEU A 415 -13.47 -3.70 24.55
CA LEU A 415 -13.31 -2.32 25.02
C LEU A 415 -14.07 -1.33 24.11
N MET A 416 -13.91 -1.47 22.78
CA MET A 416 -14.62 -0.61 21.84
C MET A 416 -16.14 -0.78 21.90
N SER A 417 -16.66 -1.94 22.29
CA SER A 417 -18.11 -2.12 22.48
C SER A 417 -18.68 -1.22 23.58
N LEU A 418 -17.85 -0.80 24.57
CA LEU A 418 -18.24 0.07 25.67
C LEU A 418 -18.28 1.55 25.30
N TYR A 419 -17.76 1.94 24.14
CA TYR A 419 -17.67 3.34 23.72
C TYR A 419 -18.53 3.62 22.49
N SER A 420 -19.32 4.69 22.50
CA SER A 420 -19.86 5.36 21.32
C SER A 420 -19.08 6.66 21.10
N ILE A 421 -18.49 6.82 19.92
CA ILE A 421 -17.61 7.95 19.63
C ILE A 421 -18.23 8.80 18.52
N VAL A 422 -18.37 10.10 18.78
CA VAL A 422 -18.75 11.09 17.77
C VAL A 422 -17.52 11.94 17.48
N PHE A 423 -16.89 11.70 16.35
CA PHE A 423 -15.68 12.40 15.91
C PHE A 423 -15.97 13.80 15.38
N GLN A 424 -14.98 14.68 15.44
CA GLN A 424 -15.00 16.00 14.82
C GLN A 424 -15.09 15.90 13.30
N ASP A 425 -14.20 15.10 12.70
CA ASP A 425 -14.18 14.82 11.26
C ASP A 425 -14.90 13.49 11.00
N VAL A 426 -16.09 13.59 10.43
CA VAL A 426 -16.93 12.42 10.14
C VAL A 426 -16.49 11.75 8.85
N THR A 427 -15.97 10.54 8.94
CA THR A 427 -15.69 9.70 7.78
C THR A 427 -16.90 8.87 7.41
N LEU A 428 -17.31 8.94 6.15
CA LEU A 428 -18.39 8.15 5.56
C LEU A 428 -17.83 7.25 4.45
N PHE A 429 -18.35 6.04 4.40
CA PHE A 429 -17.99 5.08 3.34
C PHE A 429 -18.80 5.33 2.08
N ASN A 430 -18.24 5.00 0.93
CA ASN A 430 -18.94 5.01 -0.34
C ASN A 430 -20.01 3.89 -0.36
N ASN A 431 -21.11 4.14 0.31
CA ASN A 431 -22.23 3.22 0.47
C ASN A 431 -23.53 4.05 0.64
N THR A 432 -24.65 3.39 0.91
CA THR A 432 -25.93 4.06 1.16
C THR A 432 -25.96 4.76 2.53
N VAL A 433 -26.92 5.66 2.73
CA VAL A 433 -27.14 6.32 4.04
C VAL A 433 -27.38 5.28 5.14
N ILE A 434 -28.28 4.32 4.89
CA ILE A 434 -28.64 3.29 5.87
C ILE A 434 -27.44 2.43 6.25
N GLU A 435 -26.62 2.00 5.28
CA GLU A 435 -25.42 1.19 5.55
C GLU A 435 -24.33 1.98 6.27
N ASN A 436 -24.23 3.28 6.03
CA ASN A 436 -23.33 4.14 6.78
C ASN A 436 -23.74 4.27 8.25
N ILE A 437 -25.02 4.23 8.57
CA ILE A 437 -25.51 4.25 9.96
C ILE A 437 -25.35 2.86 10.59
N ARG A 438 -25.61 1.77 9.83
CA ARG A 438 -25.49 0.38 10.27
C ARG A 438 -24.10 0.02 10.81
N ILE A 439 -23.05 0.77 10.44
CA ILE A 439 -21.70 0.62 11.02
C ILE A 439 -21.70 0.71 12.54
N GLY A 440 -22.64 1.42 13.17
CA GLY A 440 -22.79 1.47 14.62
C GLY A 440 -23.11 0.10 15.24
N LYS A 441 -23.83 -0.78 14.50
CA LYS A 441 -24.18 -2.15 14.91
C LYS A 441 -24.50 -2.95 13.65
N MET A 442 -23.57 -3.78 13.21
CA MET A 442 -23.61 -4.45 11.89
C MET A 442 -24.76 -5.44 11.71
N ASP A 443 -25.26 -6.02 12.80
CA ASP A 443 -26.37 -6.98 12.84
C ASP A 443 -27.75 -6.32 13.05
N ALA A 444 -27.82 -4.97 13.08
CA ALA A 444 -29.07 -4.23 13.26
C ALA A 444 -29.99 -4.38 12.05
N THR A 445 -31.30 -4.52 12.32
CA THR A 445 -32.33 -4.51 11.28
C THR A 445 -32.52 -3.12 10.69
N ASP A 446 -33.14 -3.02 9.51
CA ASP A 446 -33.44 -1.72 8.88
C ASP A 446 -34.30 -0.84 9.77
N GLU A 447 -35.24 -1.44 10.52
CA GLU A 447 -36.11 -0.74 11.46
C GLU A 447 -35.33 -0.15 12.62
N GLU A 448 -34.36 -0.88 13.19
CA GLU A 448 -33.48 -0.40 14.26
C GLU A 448 -32.60 0.76 13.75
N VAL A 449 -32.03 0.62 12.55
CA VAL A 449 -31.19 1.65 11.94
C VAL A 449 -32.00 2.93 11.69
N ILE A 450 -33.20 2.81 11.12
CA ILE A 450 -34.08 3.96 10.84
C ILE A 450 -34.55 4.59 12.17
N ALA A 451 -34.84 3.81 13.20
CA ALA A 451 -35.21 4.34 14.50
C ALA A 451 -34.06 5.18 15.11
N ALA A 452 -32.84 4.69 15.10
CA ALA A 452 -31.65 5.44 15.54
C ALA A 452 -31.40 6.69 14.68
N ALA A 453 -31.59 6.58 13.38
CA ALA A 453 -31.48 7.69 12.43
C ALA A 453 -32.46 8.82 12.71
N LYS A 454 -33.71 8.50 13.05
CA LYS A 454 -34.74 9.49 13.44
C LYS A 454 -34.39 10.23 14.72
N LEU A 455 -33.78 9.55 15.70
CA LEU A 455 -33.29 10.20 16.93
C LEU A 455 -32.18 11.22 16.66
N ALA A 456 -31.49 11.06 15.53
CA ALA A 456 -30.46 11.98 15.05
C ALA A 456 -30.98 12.95 13.98
N HIS A 457 -32.29 13.04 13.73
CA HIS A 457 -32.92 13.87 12.69
C HIS A 457 -32.39 13.62 11.28
N CYS A 458 -31.96 12.37 10.97
CA CYS A 458 -31.51 12.02 9.63
C CYS A 458 -32.64 11.90 8.61
N ASP A 459 -33.88 11.64 9.05
CA ASP A 459 -35.07 11.54 8.22
C ASP A 459 -35.35 12.83 7.42
N GLU A 460 -35.07 13.99 8.00
CA GLU A 460 -35.30 15.29 7.36
C GLU A 460 -34.52 15.47 6.04
N PHE A 461 -33.34 14.90 5.91
CA PHE A 461 -32.59 14.96 4.66
C PHE A 461 -32.69 13.65 3.87
N ALA A 462 -32.69 12.49 4.52
CA ALA A 462 -32.72 11.20 3.85
C ALA A 462 -33.99 11.03 2.98
N GLU A 463 -35.16 11.48 3.46
CA GLU A 463 -36.42 11.41 2.72
C GLU A 463 -36.45 12.33 1.49
N LYS A 464 -35.57 13.35 1.44
CA LYS A 464 -35.46 14.28 0.29
C LYS A 464 -34.50 13.77 -0.79
N LEU A 465 -33.69 12.75 -0.48
CA LEU A 465 -32.75 12.15 -1.42
C LEU A 465 -33.51 11.28 -2.45
N SER A 466 -32.93 11.13 -3.64
CA SER A 466 -33.55 10.46 -4.78
C SER A 466 -34.04 9.04 -4.50
N ASN A 467 -33.32 8.28 -3.69
CA ASN A 467 -33.63 6.89 -3.29
C ASN A 467 -33.85 6.76 -1.76
N GLY A 468 -34.16 7.87 -1.06
CA GLY A 468 -34.32 7.87 0.38
C GLY A 468 -33.09 7.30 1.12
N TRP A 469 -33.32 6.43 2.09
CA TRP A 469 -32.29 5.76 2.89
C TRP A 469 -31.28 4.94 2.07
N ASN A 470 -31.69 4.47 0.88
CA ASN A 470 -30.85 3.68 -0.02
C ASN A 470 -30.05 4.53 -1.03
N THR A 471 -29.99 5.84 -0.84
CA THR A 471 -29.18 6.72 -1.68
C THR A 471 -27.70 6.50 -1.39
N MET A 472 -26.91 6.26 -2.45
CA MET A 472 -25.45 6.24 -2.40
C MET A 472 -24.93 7.66 -2.16
N ILE A 473 -24.07 7.85 -1.15
CA ILE A 473 -23.61 9.19 -0.74
C ILE A 473 -22.19 9.55 -1.21
N GLY A 474 -21.61 8.71 -2.05
CA GLY A 474 -20.27 8.94 -2.61
C GLY A 474 -19.14 8.82 -1.59
N GLU A 475 -17.91 9.10 -2.04
CA GLU A 475 -16.73 9.07 -1.17
C GLU A 475 -16.82 10.18 -0.10
N ASN A 476 -16.63 9.80 1.17
CA ASN A 476 -16.75 10.67 2.33
C ASN A 476 -18.06 11.48 2.39
N GLY A 477 -19.13 10.99 1.76
CA GLY A 477 -20.42 11.70 1.74
C GLY A 477 -20.33 13.06 1.05
N CYS A 478 -19.62 13.14 -0.08
CA CYS A 478 -19.40 14.41 -0.80
C CYS A 478 -20.70 15.10 -1.26
N GLU A 479 -21.80 14.36 -1.34
CA GLU A 479 -23.14 14.87 -1.66
C GLU A 479 -23.89 15.42 -0.45
N LEU A 480 -23.35 15.24 0.78
CA LEU A 480 -23.97 15.68 2.03
C LEU A 480 -23.32 16.94 2.59
N SER A 481 -24.12 17.79 3.23
CA SER A 481 -23.63 18.92 4.04
C SER A 481 -22.86 18.45 5.28
N GLY A 482 -22.07 19.32 5.90
CA GLY A 482 -21.36 19.01 7.15
C GLY A 482 -22.31 18.57 8.28
N GLY A 483 -23.45 19.22 8.40
CA GLY A 483 -24.47 18.88 9.40
C GLY A 483 -25.14 17.53 9.16
N GLU A 484 -25.41 17.15 7.91
CA GLU A 484 -25.97 15.85 7.56
C GLU A 484 -24.96 14.71 7.88
N ARG A 485 -23.68 14.92 7.55
CA ARG A 485 -22.61 13.96 7.93
C ARG A 485 -22.54 13.79 9.44
N GLN A 486 -22.60 14.89 10.20
CA GLN A 486 -22.56 14.84 11.66
C GLN A 486 -23.76 14.09 12.24
N ARG A 487 -24.97 14.29 11.68
CA ARG A 487 -26.18 13.55 12.09
C ARG A 487 -26.04 12.04 11.84
N ILE A 488 -25.44 11.61 10.76
CA ILE A 488 -25.10 10.19 10.53
C ILE A 488 -24.15 9.66 11.62
N SER A 489 -23.14 10.43 12.01
CA SER A 489 -22.23 10.04 13.10
C SER A 489 -22.94 9.89 14.44
N ILE A 490 -23.87 10.79 14.73
CA ILE A 490 -24.71 10.72 15.95
C ILE A 490 -25.67 9.52 15.87
N ALA A 491 -26.25 9.24 14.69
CA ALA A 491 -27.11 8.06 14.49
C ALA A 491 -26.35 6.74 14.72
N ARG A 492 -25.08 6.66 14.30
CA ARG A 492 -24.19 5.52 14.65
C ARG A 492 -24.05 5.34 16.16
N ALA A 493 -23.88 6.45 16.89
CA ALA A 493 -23.75 6.42 18.35
C ALA A 493 -25.05 5.98 19.04
N PHE A 494 -26.21 6.41 18.56
CA PHE A 494 -27.52 5.93 19.03
C PHE A 494 -27.70 4.43 18.77
N LEU A 495 -27.37 3.97 17.58
CA LEU A 495 -27.52 2.57 17.17
C LEU A 495 -26.64 1.64 18.01
N LYS A 496 -25.42 2.08 18.32
CA LYS A 496 -24.46 1.34 19.15
C LYS A 496 -24.87 1.26 20.62
N ASP A 497 -25.50 2.30 21.15
CA ASP A 497 -26.05 2.41 22.50
C ASP A 497 -25.09 2.05 23.64
N ALA A 498 -23.81 2.38 23.50
CA ALA A 498 -22.76 2.08 24.48
C ALA A 498 -22.92 2.87 25.78
N PRO A 499 -22.42 2.35 26.95
CA PRO A 499 -22.51 3.02 28.27
C PRO A 499 -21.65 4.28 28.38
N VAL A 500 -20.58 4.40 27.60
CA VAL A 500 -19.67 5.56 27.56
C VAL A 500 -19.75 6.27 26.23
N ILE A 501 -19.85 7.59 26.26
CA ILE A 501 -19.88 8.43 25.04
C ILE A 501 -18.67 9.36 25.04
N LEU A 502 -17.93 9.37 23.93
CA LEU A 502 -16.87 10.33 23.65
C LEU A 502 -17.37 11.31 22.59
N LEU A 503 -17.42 12.60 22.91
CA LEU A 503 -17.79 13.67 21.99
C LEU A 503 -16.57 14.55 21.72
N ASP A 504 -16.05 14.49 20.50
CA ASP A 504 -14.94 15.34 20.05
C ASP A 504 -15.51 16.46 19.16
N GLU A 505 -15.67 17.66 19.74
CA GLU A 505 -16.07 18.89 19.07
C GLU A 505 -17.27 18.76 18.08
N ALA A 506 -18.28 18.02 18.46
CA ALA A 506 -19.41 17.60 17.61
C ALA A 506 -20.25 18.74 16.97
N THR A 507 -20.00 20.02 17.32
CA THR A 507 -20.79 21.19 16.87
C THR A 507 -19.96 22.26 16.16
N ALA A 508 -18.72 22.00 15.77
CA ALA A 508 -17.89 22.97 15.07
C ALA A 508 -18.36 23.18 13.61
N SER A 509 -18.44 24.43 13.17
CA SER A 509 -18.68 24.84 11.75
C SER A 509 -20.07 24.52 11.17
N LEU A 510 -21.14 24.56 11.97
CA LEU A 510 -22.51 24.26 11.52
C LEU A 510 -23.37 25.53 11.37
N ASP A 511 -24.36 25.48 10.47
CA ASP A 511 -25.42 26.49 10.37
C ASP A 511 -26.29 26.47 11.63
N VAL A 512 -26.94 27.58 11.96
CA VAL A 512 -27.76 27.75 13.17
C VAL A 512 -28.86 26.70 13.29
N ASP A 513 -29.53 26.37 12.17
CA ASP A 513 -30.63 25.39 12.16
C ASP A 513 -30.11 23.97 12.43
N ASN A 514 -29.01 23.58 11.76
CA ASN A 514 -28.37 22.30 12.00
C ASN A 514 -27.75 22.19 13.40
N GLU A 515 -27.24 23.28 13.97
CA GLU A 515 -26.70 23.32 15.34
C GLU A 515 -27.77 22.97 16.38
N THR A 516 -29.01 23.50 16.24
CA THR A 516 -30.12 23.21 17.15
C THR A 516 -30.50 21.75 17.14
N MET A 517 -30.71 21.15 15.96
CA MET A 517 -31.06 19.71 15.83
C MET A 517 -29.98 18.79 16.37
N ILE A 518 -28.72 19.11 16.10
CA ILE A 518 -27.59 18.35 16.61
C ILE A 518 -27.49 18.44 18.12
N GLN A 519 -27.72 19.62 18.72
CA GLN A 519 -27.75 19.79 20.17
C GLN A 519 -28.90 19.01 20.82
N GLU A 520 -30.09 19.00 20.23
CA GLU A 520 -31.22 18.18 20.69
C GLU A 520 -30.88 16.69 20.65
N SER A 521 -30.34 16.21 19.53
CA SER A 521 -29.88 14.81 19.36
C SER A 521 -28.81 14.44 20.38
N LEU A 522 -27.80 15.28 20.56
CA LEU A 522 -26.74 15.04 21.56
C LEU A 522 -27.28 15.04 22.97
N SER A 523 -28.18 15.98 23.31
CA SER A 523 -28.84 16.04 24.63
C SER A 523 -29.65 14.78 24.93
N GLN A 524 -30.24 14.16 23.92
CA GLN A 524 -30.94 12.89 24.06
C GLN A 524 -29.97 11.71 24.16
N LEU A 525 -28.90 11.71 23.39
CA LEU A 525 -27.88 10.65 23.36
C LEU A 525 -27.17 10.49 24.70
N ILE A 526 -26.85 11.61 25.38
CA ILE A 526 -26.09 11.61 26.66
C ILE A 526 -26.91 11.22 27.90
N LYS A 527 -28.23 11.11 27.78
CA LYS A 527 -29.07 10.76 28.94
C LYS A 527 -28.71 9.41 29.55
N ASN A 528 -28.42 9.37 30.84
CA ASN A 528 -28.06 8.18 31.61
C ASN A 528 -26.78 7.48 31.11
N LYS A 529 -25.90 8.20 30.46
CA LYS A 529 -24.61 7.71 29.95
C LYS A 529 -23.46 8.43 30.65
N THR A 530 -22.30 7.77 30.72
CA THR A 530 -21.06 8.45 31.13
C THR A 530 -20.52 9.18 29.90
N VAL A 531 -20.25 10.47 30.01
CA VAL A 531 -19.92 11.29 28.86
C VAL A 531 -18.59 12.03 29.05
N MET A 532 -17.69 11.91 28.10
CA MET A 532 -16.47 12.70 27.98
C MET A 532 -16.60 13.65 26.80
N ILE A 533 -16.59 14.96 27.03
CA ILE A 533 -16.74 15.99 25.99
C ILE A 533 -15.43 16.75 25.84
N ILE A 534 -14.92 16.82 24.62
CA ILE A 534 -13.87 17.77 24.24
C ILE A 534 -14.56 18.99 23.67
N ALA A 535 -14.42 20.14 24.36
CA ALA A 535 -15.12 21.34 23.95
C ALA A 535 -14.20 22.50 23.61
N HIS A 536 -14.53 23.16 22.52
CA HIS A 536 -13.99 24.44 22.11
C HIS A 536 -14.99 25.59 22.34
N ARG A 537 -16.29 25.27 22.49
CA ARG A 537 -17.35 26.25 22.78
C ARG A 537 -17.84 26.05 24.23
N MET A 538 -17.74 27.11 25.04
CA MET A 538 -18.14 27.03 26.46
C MET A 538 -19.64 26.85 26.66
N ARG A 539 -20.47 27.20 25.65
CA ARG A 539 -21.93 27.01 25.71
C ARG A 539 -22.33 25.52 25.73
N THR A 540 -21.59 24.67 25.05
CA THR A 540 -21.86 23.22 24.97
C THR A 540 -21.59 22.46 26.25
N VAL A 541 -20.87 23.07 27.19
CA VAL A 541 -20.44 22.42 28.44
C VAL A 541 -20.95 23.12 29.68
N ALA A 542 -21.86 24.10 29.51
CA ALA A 542 -22.42 24.85 30.64
C ALA A 542 -23.19 23.95 31.62
N ASP A 543 -23.80 22.87 31.15
CA ASP A 543 -24.59 21.92 31.91
C ASP A 543 -23.81 20.64 32.28
N ALA A 544 -22.50 20.60 32.07
CA ALA A 544 -21.67 19.46 32.46
C ALA A 544 -21.57 19.34 34.01
N ASP A 545 -21.57 18.13 34.53
CA ASP A 545 -21.41 17.87 35.96
C ASP A 545 -20.05 18.32 36.48
N LYS A 546 -19.01 18.20 35.58
CA LYS A 546 -17.63 18.51 35.92
C LYS A 546 -16.89 19.09 34.74
N ILE A 547 -16.20 20.19 34.94
CA ILE A 547 -15.26 20.76 34.00
C ILE A 547 -13.83 20.43 34.43
N VAL A 548 -12.99 20.07 33.47
CA VAL A 548 -11.53 19.90 33.64
C VAL A 548 -10.80 20.84 32.69
N VAL A 549 -10.09 21.79 33.23
CA VAL A 549 -9.27 22.72 32.47
C VAL A 549 -7.87 22.15 32.31
N LEU A 550 -7.49 21.84 31.10
CA LEU A 550 -6.14 21.37 30.76
C LEU A 550 -5.26 22.53 30.28
N LYS A 551 -4.08 22.66 30.89
CA LYS A 551 -3.07 23.65 30.49
C LYS A 551 -1.69 23.02 30.55
N ASN A 552 -0.96 23.06 29.43
CA ASN A 552 0.39 22.49 29.33
C ASN A 552 0.48 21.04 29.82
N GLY A 553 -0.47 20.20 29.42
CA GLY A 553 -0.51 18.77 29.76
C GLY A 553 -0.87 18.45 31.21
N LYS A 554 -1.36 19.42 32.02
CA LYS A 554 -1.77 19.21 33.43
C LYS A 554 -3.19 19.69 33.68
N VAL A 555 -3.83 19.10 34.70
CA VAL A 555 -5.10 19.61 35.22
C VAL A 555 -4.82 20.91 35.97
N ALA A 556 -5.25 22.03 35.42
CA ALA A 556 -5.09 23.35 36.03
C ALA A 556 -6.25 23.69 36.99
N GLU A 557 -7.49 23.33 36.59
CA GLU A 557 -8.71 23.54 37.38
C GLU A 557 -9.65 22.37 37.15
N SER A 558 -10.39 21.98 38.19
CA SER A 558 -11.45 20.97 38.08
C SER A 558 -12.57 21.30 39.06
N GLY A 559 -13.83 21.17 38.67
CA GLY A 559 -15.00 21.44 39.50
C GLY A 559 -16.26 21.65 38.68
N LYS A 560 -17.37 21.98 39.33
CA LYS A 560 -18.62 22.34 38.66
C LYS A 560 -18.50 23.68 37.94
N PRO A 561 -19.21 23.86 36.81
CA PRO A 561 -19.16 25.15 36.06
C PRO A 561 -19.41 26.37 36.95
N SER A 562 -20.41 26.31 37.84
CA SER A 562 -20.75 27.41 38.76
C SER A 562 -19.63 27.71 39.77
N GLU A 563 -18.95 26.69 40.29
CA GLU A 563 -17.83 26.84 41.23
C GLU A 563 -16.62 27.47 40.54
N LEU A 564 -16.30 27.05 39.30
CA LEU A 564 -15.18 27.57 38.55
C LEU A 564 -15.43 29.02 38.09
N MET A 565 -16.66 29.37 37.75
CA MET A 565 -17.03 30.76 37.47
C MET A 565 -16.84 31.66 38.69
N ALA A 566 -17.24 31.18 39.90
CA ALA A 566 -17.08 31.95 41.13
C ALA A 566 -15.61 32.16 41.55
N LYS A 567 -14.71 31.23 41.17
CA LYS A 567 -13.26 31.34 41.44
C LYS A 567 -12.55 32.37 40.56
N SER A 568 -13.21 32.89 39.51
CA SER A 568 -12.62 33.83 38.52
C SER A 568 -11.26 33.38 37.94
N GLY A 569 -11.09 32.07 37.80
CA GLY A 569 -9.87 31.44 37.30
C GLY A 569 -9.79 31.35 35.75
N ILE A 570 -9.06 30.34 35.24
CA ILE A 570 -8.85 30.14 33.80
C ILE A 570 -10.17 29.88 33.08
N TYR A 571 -11.04 29.03 33.67
CA TYR A 571 -12.35 28.72 33.10
C TYR A 571 -13.23 29.98 32.96
N ALA A 572 -13.33 30.78 34.03
CA ALA A 572 -14.11 32.01 34.00
C ALA A 572 -13.56 33.02 32.93
N GLY A 573 -12.23 33.09 32.81
CA GLY A 573 -11.57 33.88 31.77
C GLY A 573 -11.95 33.43 30.36
N MET A 574 -11.97 32.14 30.10
CA MET A 574 -12.35 31.55 28.79
C MET A 574 -13.83 31.83 28.46
N VAL A 575 -14.73 31.65 29.42
CA VAL A 575 -16.17 31.94 29.25
C VAL A 575 -16.38 33.43 28.92
N ASN A 576 -15.76 34.33 29.70
CA ASN A 576 -15.91 35.77 29.52
C ASN A 576 -15.34 36.21 28.14
N THR A 577 -14.22 35.65 27.70
CA THR A 577 -13.64 35.94 26.39
C THR A 577 -14.59 35.53 25.27
N GLN A 578 -15.22 34.35 25.36
CA GLN A 578 -16.18 33.90 24.34
C GLN A 578 -17.46 34.71 24.34
N LEU A 579 -17.97 35.09 25.52
CA LEU A 579 -19.14 35.98 25.62
C LEU A 579 -18.84 37.37 25.02
N THR A 580 -17.66 37.90 25.25
CA THR A 580 -17.24 39.19 24.67
C THR A 580 -17.11 39.08 23.15
N ALA A 581 -16.54 37.96 22.64
CA ALA A 581 -16.44 37.72 21.20
C ALA A 581 -17.81 37.52 20.53
N ALA A 582 -18.78 36.89 21.20
CA ALA A 582 -20.14 36.71 20.69
C ALA A 582 -20.93 38.04 20.61
N ASN A 583 -20.56 39.04 21.42
CA ASN A 583 -21.17 40.36 21.40
C ASN A 583 -20.51 41.33 20.40
N TRP A 584 -19.47 40.89 19.69
CA TRP A 584 -18.90 41.68 18.57
C TRP A 584 -19.82 41.53 17.35
N SER A 585 -20.69 42.47 17.14
CA SER A 585 -21.35 42.71 15.87
C SER A 585 -20.42 43.49 14.96
N LEU A 586 -20.14 43.01 13.77
CA LEU A 586 -19.56 43.78 12.67
C LEU A 586 -20.52 44.89 12.24
#